data_8fb8a54f2b6be860448baea1837c6f2b
#
_entry.id   8fb8a54f2b6be860448baea1837c6f2b
#
_cell.length_a   1.000
_cell.length_b   1.000
_cell.length_c   1.000
_cell.angle_alpha   90.00
_cell.angle_beta   90.00
_cell.angle_gamma   90.00
#
_symmetry.space_group_name_H-M   'P 1'
#
loop_
_entity.id
_entity.type
_entity.pdbx_description
1 polymer ?
#
loop_
_entity_poly.entity_id
_entity_poly.type
_entity_poly.pdbx_seq_one_letter_code
_entity_poly.pdbx_strand_id
1 'polypeptide(L)'
;MEFIQFLQGELLLTGTLFALIILLIVNLYSEKYRKYQVVDTNGAVSLMDDDELIIIDVREEKERKAGFLSNDLNIPMGQVKAKMDTLDKSKNILVYCKSGTRSDRIADILSKNDFQKVSSLKGGFNAWAKADLPIKR
;
A
#
# COMPACT_ATOMS: atom_id res chain seq x y z
N MET A 1 47.65 2.61 2.32
CA MET A 1 47.93 2.12 0.96
C MET A 1 47.23 0.76 0.70
N GLU A 2 47.41 -0.21 1.57
CA GLU A 2 46.78 -1.53 1.41
C GLU A 2 45.26 -1.50 1.40
N PHE A 3 44.64 -0.66 2.22
CA PHE A 3 43.21 -0.49 2.27
C PHE A 3 42.61 0.04 0.92
N ILE A 4 43.33 0.99 0.31
CA ILE A 4 42.89 1.56 -0.99
C ILE A 4 43.08 0.53 -2.11
N GLN A 5 44.16 -0.25 -2.07
CA GLN A 5 44.37 -1.33 -3.06
C GLN A 5 43.34 -2.45 -2.90
N PHE A 6 42.98 -2.79 -1.67
CA PHE A 6 41.90 -3.72 -1.39
C PHE A 6 40.54 -3.23 -1.97
N LEU A 7 40.18 -1.97 -1.74
CA LEU A 7 38.96 -1.38 -2.29
C LEU A 7 38.95 -1.38 -3.83
N GLN A 8 40.09 -1.20 -4.47
CA GLN A 8 40.18 -1.24 -5.93
C GLN A 8 40.13 -2.66 -6.49
N GLY A 9 40.70 -3.63 -5.77
CA GLY A 9 40.67 -5.05 -6.17
C GLY A 9 39.30 -5.67 -6.04
N GLU A 10 38.51 -5.17 -5.10
CA GLU A 10 37.18 -5.71 -4.80
C GLU A 10 36.04 -4.69 -5.16
N LEU A 11 36.25 -3.97 -6.27
CA LEU A 11 35.34 -2.89 -6.69
C LEU A 11 33.88 -3.38 -6.82
N LEU A 12 33.68 -4.60 -7.28
CA LEU A 12 32.35 -5.19 -7.41
C LEU A 12 31.70 -5.42 -6.04
N LEU A 13 32.44 -5.97 -5.10
CA LEU A 13 31.96 -6.24 -3.72
C LEU A 13 31.69 -4.94 -2.97
N THR A 14 32.59 -3.98 -3.05
CA THR A 14 32.41 -2.66 -2.41
C THR A 14 31.23 -1.90 -3.02
N GLY A 15 31.08 -1.95 -4.34
CA GLY A 15 29.96 -1.33 -5.04
C GLY A 15 28.61 -1.95 -4.64
N THR A 16 28.53 -3.28 -4.55
CA THR A 16 27.32 -3.95 -4.09
C THR A 16 26.98 -3.63 -2.64
N LEU A 17 27.98 -3.55 -1.76
CA LEU A 17 27.78 -3.18 -0.36
C LEU A 17 27.20 -1.76 -0.24
N PHE A 18 27.78 -0.79 -0.97
CA PHE A 18 27.25 0.58 -0.98
C PHE A 18 25.83 0.65 -1.52
N ALA A 19 25.53 -0.10 -2.58
CA ALA A 19 24.18 -0.16 -3.15
C ALA A 19 23.17 -0.72 -2.12
N LEU A 20 23.54 -1.77 -1.38
CA LEU A 20 22.69 -2.34 -0.33
C LEU A 20 22.48 -1.37 0.83
N ILE A 21 23.51 -0.65 1.25
CA ILE A 21 23.41 0.36 2.31
C ILE A 21 22.48 1.49 1.88
N ILE A 22 22.62 1.99 0.64
CA ILE A 22 21.75 3.02 0.09
C ILE A 22 20.31 2.53 0.04
N LEU A 23 20.09 1.30 -0.44
CA LEU A 23 18.77 0.69 -0.48
C LEU A 23 18.13 0.58 0.91
N LEU A 24 18.92 0.17 1.90
CA LEU A 24 18.48 0.09 3.30
C LEU A 24 18.10 1.47 3.84
N ILE A 25 18.95 2.47 3.61
CA ILE A 25 18.69 3.85 4.04
C ILE A 25 17.42 4.38 3.40
N VAL A 26 17.26 4.22 2.07
CA VAL A 26 16.05 4.64 1.36
C VAL A 26 14.81 3.95 1.92
N ASN A 27 14.88 2.66 2.20
CA ASN A 27 13.77 1.91 2.78
C ASN A 27 13.38 2.44 4.16
N LEU A 28 14.34 2.63 5.06
CA LEU A 28 14.09 3.17 6.41
C LEU A 28 13.53 4.59 6.38
N TYR A 29 14.04 5.44 5.50
CA TYR A 29 13.53 6.79 5.35
C TYR A 29 12.14 6.83 4.73
N SER A 30 11.87 5.99 3.73
CA SER A 30 10.55 5.95 3.09
C SER A 30 9.45 5.55 4.06
N GLU A 31 9.74 4.62 4.96
CA GLU A 31 8.79 4.21 6.01
C GLU A 31 8.49 5.34 7.00
N LYS A 32 9.53 6.08 7.41
CA LYS A 32 9.40 7.22 8.34
C LYS A 32 8.58 8.38 7.77
N TYR A 33 8.66 8.61 6.46
CA TYR A 33 7.96 9.72 5.79
C TYR A 33 6.64 9.32 5.13
N ARG A 34 6.20 8.08 5.35
CA ARG A 34 4.91 7.60 4.84
C ARG A 34 3.76 8.38 5.49
N LYS A 35 2.91 8.97 4.66
CA LYS A 35 1.74 9.75 5.11
C LYS A 35 0.46 8.92 5.26
N TYR A 36 0.46 7.68 4.81
CA TYR A 36 -0.64 6.75 4.97
C TYR A 36 -0.28 5.65 5.99
N GLN A 37 -1.29 4.99 6.51
CA GLN A 37 -1.11 3.87 7.44
C GLN A 37 -1.26 2.54 6.70
N VAL A 38 -0.55 1.54 7.19
CA VAL A 38 -0.77 0.14 6.79
C VAL A 38 -1.45 -0.56 7.96
N VAL A 39 -2.63 -1.10 7.74
CA VAL A 39 -3.41 -1.78 8.76
C VAL A 39 -3.57 -3.26 8.40
N ASP A 40 -3.55 -4.11 9.41
CA ASP A 40 -3.88 -5.53 9.25
C ASP A 40 -5.41 -5.73 9.15
N THR A 41 -5.86 -6.97 9.04
CA THR A 41 -7.28 -7.27 8.95
C THR A 41 -8.06 -6.82 10.18
N ASN A 42 -7.49 -6.90 11.37
CA ASN A 42 -8.14 -6.41 12.60
C ASN A 42 -8.26 -4.90 12.60
N GLY A 43 -7.24 -4.18 12.18
CA GLY A 43 -7.27 -2.74 12.02
C GLY A 43 -8.29 -2.30 10.98
N ALA A 44 -8.41 -3.03 9.88
CA ALA A 44 -9.42 -2.77 8.85
C ALA A 44 -10.84 -2.97 9.37
N VAL A 45 -11.09 -4.03 10.13
CA VAL A 45 -12.39 -4.27 10.76
C VAL A 45 -12.75 -3.11 11.72
N SER A 46 -11.78 -2.64 12.50
CA SER A 46 -11.98 -1.49 13.39
C SER A 46 -12.34 -0.20 12.62
N LEU A 47 -11.74 0.02 11.46
CA LEU A 47 -12.10 1.16 10.59
C LEU A 47 -13.53 1.07 10.07
N MET A 48 -14.07 -0.14 9.90
CA MET A 48 -15.43 -0.36 9.41
C MET A 48 -16.53 0.03 10.42
N ASP A 49 -16.17 0.33 11.67
CA ASP A 49 -17.08 0.92 12.65
C ASP A 49 -17.46 2.36 12.29
N ASP A 50 -16.67 3.01 11.45
CA ASP A 50 -17.01 4.31 10.86
C ASP A 50 -17.95 4.11 9.67
N ASP A 51 -19.21 4.54 9.80
CA ASP A 51 -20.23 4.41 8.76
C ASP A 51 -19.90 5.22 7.50
N GLU A 52 -19.03 6.20 7.61
CA GLU A 52 -18.60 7.05 6.49
C GLU A 52 -17.31 6.56 5.82
N LEU A 53 -16.74 5.45 6.26
CA LEU A 53 -15.53 4.87 5.67
C LEU A 53 -15.74 4.59 4.18
N ILE A 54 -14.81 5.06 3.36
CA ILE A 54 -14.75 4.73 1.94
C ILE A 54 -13.76 3.58 1.76
N ILE A 55 -14.23 2.45 1.26
CA ILE A 55 -13.41 1.28 0.94
C ILE A 55 -13.20 1.25 -0.57
N ILE A 56 -11.95 1.24 -1.00
CA ILE A 56 -11.59 1.25 -2.42
C ILE A 56 -10.85 -0.03 -2.76
N ASP A 57 -11.39 -0.78 -3.71
CA ASP A 57 -10.73 -1.92 -4.34
C ASP A 57 -10.04 -1.45 -5.62
N VAL A 58 -8.71 -1.50 -5.64
CA VAL A 58 -7.92 -1.06 -6.80
C VAL A 58 -7.53 -2.20 -7.74
N ARG A 59 -8.14 -3.39 -7.53
CA ARG A 59 -7.98 -4.53 -8.44
C ARG A 59 -8.75 -4.31 -9.73
N GLU A 60 -8.37 -5.08 -10.75
CA GLU A 60 -9.18 -5.16 -11.97
C GLU A 60 -10.51 -5.86 -11.69
N GLU A 61 -11.55 -5.51 -12.45
CA GLU A 61 -12.88 -6.06 -12.29
C GLU A 61 -12.91 -7.59 -12.34
N LYS A 62 -12.10 -8.20 -13.20
CA LYS A 62 -12.01 -9.66 -13.32
C LYS A 62 -11.50 -10.34 -12.05
N GLU A 63 -10.68 -9.69 -11.26
CA GLU A 63 -10.17 -10.23 -9.98
C GLU A 63 -11.26 -10.29 -8.92
N ARG A 64 -12.31 -9.49 -9.04
CA ARG A 64 -13.43 -9.42 -8.10
C ARG A 64 -14.35 -10.64 -8.16
N LYS A 65 -14.23 -11.47 -9.18
CA LYS A 65 -14.97 -12.75 -9.28
C LYS A 65 -14.67 -13.71 -8.14
N ALA A 66 -13.45 -13.63 -7.58
CA ALA A 66 -13.07 -14.42 -6.40
C ALA A 66 -13.73 -13.92 -5.10
N GLY A 67 -14.27 -12.71 -5.12
CA GLY A 67 -14.91 -12.04 -4.00
C GLY A 67 -14.38 -10.63 -3.78
N PHE A 68 -15.06 -9.88 -2.95
CA PHE A 68 -14.71 -8.49 -2.61
C PHE A 68 -15.27 -8.14 -1.23
N LEU A 69 -14.78 -7.04 -0.65
CA LEU A 69 -15.27 -6.52 0.63
C LEU A 69 -16.62 -5.83 0.44
N SER A 70 -17.49 -5.97 1.45
CA SER A 70 -18.81 -5.34 1.44
C SER A 70 -18.71 -3.81 1.38
N ASN A 71 -19.61 -3.17 0.63
CA ASN A 71 -19.73 -1.72 0.51
C ASN A 71 -18.49 -1.03 -0.07
N ASP A 72 -17.68 -1.74 -0.84
CA ASP A 72 -16.52 -1.15 -1.50
C ASP A 72 -16.86 -0.45 -2.81
N LEU A 73 -15.95 0.42 -3.24
CA LEU A 73 -15.92 0.99 -4.58
C LEU A 73 -14.79 0.34 -5.36
N ASN A 74 -15.10 -0.21 -6.52
CA ASN A 74 -14.05 -0.69 -7.41
C ASN A 74 -13.55 0.45 -8.30
N ILE A 75 -12.35 0.91 -8.03
CA ILE A 75 -11.63 1.87 -8.84
C ILE A 75 -10.29 1.24 -9.21
N PRO A 76 -10.19 0.59 -10.37
CA PRO A 76 -8.93 -0.02 -10.79
C PRO A 76 -7.76 0.96 -10.71
N MET A 77 -6.60 0.47 -10.33
CA MET A 77 -5.42 1.30 -10.05
C MET A 77 -5.14 2.36 -11.13
N GLY A 78 -5.30 2.00 -12.41
CA GLY A 78 -5.09 2.93 -13.52
C GLY A 78 -6.11 4.06 -13.64
N GLN A 79 -7.24 3.97 -12.94
CA GLN A 79 -8.32 4.97 -12.98
C GLN A 79 -8.37 5.88 -11.74
N VAL A 80 -7.57 5.59 -10.71
CA VAL A 80 -7.64 6.32 -9.43
C VAL A 80 -7.33 7.81 -9.60
N LYS A 81 -6.31 8.17 -10.34
CA LYS A 81 -5.93 9.57 -10.56
C LYS A 81 -7.05 10.39 -11.23
N ALA A 82 -7.79 9.77 -12.15
CA ALA A 82 -8.90 10.42 -12.83
C ALA A 82 -10.14 10.56 -11.95
N LYS A 83 -10.35 9.66 -11.00
CA LYS A 83 -11.56 9.57 -10.17
C LYS A 83 -11.40 10.07 -8.75
N MET A 84 -10.17 10.27 -8.26
CA MET A 84 -9.95 10.63 -6.85
C MET A 84 -10.58 11.96 -6.46
N ASP A 85 -10.71 12.91 -7.36
CA ASP A 85 -11.32 14.21 -7.05
C ASP A 85 -12.84 14.12 -6.82
N THR A 86 -13.47 12.99 -7.17
CA THR A 86 -14.88 12.73 -6.85
C THR A 86 -15.09 12.21 -5.43
N LEU A 87 -14.01 11.84 -4.74
CA LEU A 87 -14.05 11.31 -3.39
C LEU A 87 -13.95 12.42 -2.35
N ASP A 88 -14.59 12.22 -1.20
CA ASP A 88 -14.50 13.15 -0.08
C ASP A 88 -13.17 12.97 0.65
N LYS A 89 -12.30 13.98 0.54
CA LYS A 89 -10.93 13.95 1.10
C LYS A 89 -10.89 14.02 2.64
N SER A 90 -12.00 14.38 3.28
CA SER A 90 -12.12 14.47 4.75
C SER A 90 -12.45 13.12 5.40
N LYS A 91 -12.92 12.15 4.64
CA LYS A 91 -13.34 10.85 5.15
C LYS A 91 -12.17 9.88 5.30
N ASN A 92 -12.33 8.88 6.18
CA ASN A 92 -11.43 7.75 6.25
C ASN A 92 -11.50 6.93 4.97
N ILE A 93 -10.35 6.54 4.45
CA ILE A 93 -10.25 5.71 3.25
C ILE A 93 -9.43 4.47 3.56
N LEU A 94 -9.99 3.31 3.22
CA LEU A 94 -9.30 2.03 3.23
C LEU A 94 -9.12 1.55 1.80
N VAL A 95 -7.88 1.39 1.37
CA VAL A 95 -7.54 0.90 0.03
C VAL A 95 -7.07 -0.55 0.15
N TYR A 96 -7.55 -1.41 -0.72
CA TYR A 96 -7.04 -2.77 -0.80
C TYR A 96 -6.85 -3.25 -2.24
N CYS A 97 -5.97 -4.19 -2.41
CA CYS A 97 -5.77 -4.94 -3.64
C CYS A 97 -5.67 -6.43 -3.30
N LYS A 98 -5.04 -7.24 -4.15
CA LYS A 98 -4.90 -8.67 -3.90
C LYS A 98 -3.91 -8.98 -2.77
N SER A 99 -2.73 -8.35 -2.76
CA SER A 99 -1.62 -8.67 -1.84
C SER A 99 -1.08 -7.48 -1.05
N GLY A 100 -1.56 -6.26 -1.30
CA GLY A 100 -1.15 -5.03 -0.63
C GLY A 100 -0.21 -4.13 -1.41
N THR A 101 0.45 -4.60 -2.46
CA THR A 101 1.44 -3.81 -3.23
C THR A 101 0.81 -2.64 -3.98
N ARG A 102 -0.25 -2.90 -4.74
CA ARG A 102 -0.97 -1.86 -5.49
C ARG A 102 -1.67 -0.88 -4.55
N SER A 103 -2.28 -1.38 -3.48
CA SER A 103 -2.97 -0.54 -2.51
C SER A 103 -2.02 0.38 -1.75
N ASP A 104 -0.82 -0.06 -1.42
CA ASP A 104 0.21 0.80 -0.82
C ASP A 104 0.58 1.96 -1.75
N ARG A 105 0.77 1.68 -3.02
CA ARG A 105 1.08 2.70 -4.04
C ARG A 105 -0.06 3.70 -4.20
N ILE A 106 -1.29 3.24 -4.23
CA ILE A 106 -2.47 4.11 -4.34
C ILE A 106 -2.67 4.91 -3.04
N ALA A 107 -2.49 4.31 -1.88
CA ALA A 107 -2.56 5.01 -0.60
C ALA A 107 -1.54 6.15 -0.53
N ASP A 108 -0.33 5.93 -1.02
CA ASP A 108 0.69 6.97 -1.13
C ASP A 108 0.24 8.12 -2.04
N ILE A 109 -0.29 7.82 -3.21
CA ILE A 109 -0.81 8.82 -4.15
C ILE A 109 -1.93 9.63 -3.51
N LEU A 110 -2.90 8.98 -2.89
CA LEU A 110 -4.02 9.67 -2.22
C LEU A 110 -3.52 10.57 -1.09
N SER A 111 -2.61 10.08 -0.26
CA SER A 111 -2.06 10.86 0.86
C SER A 111 -1.28 12.10 0.41
N LYS A 112 -0.70 12.08 -0.78
CA LYS A 112 -0.03 13.22 -1.39
C LYS A 112 -0.97 14.20 -2.10
N ASN A 113 -2.25 13.83 -2.25
CA ASN A 113 -3.30 14.62 -2.88
C ASN A 113 -4.39 15.06 -1.88
N ASP A 114 -3.96 15.44 -0.67
CA ASP A 114 -4.79 16.04 0.38
C ASP A 114 -5.80 15.09 1.06
N PHE A 115 -5.73 13.80 0.80
CA PHE A 115 -6.45 12.81 1.58
C PHE A 115 -5.73 12.58 2.91
N GLN A 116 -6.36 12.94 4.02
CA GLN A 116 -5.69 13.02 5.33
C GLN A 116 -5.68 11.70 6.09
N LYS A 117 -6.66 10.84 5.85
CA LYS A 117 -6.89 9.60 6.62
C LYS A 117 -6.94 8.40 5.66
N VAL A 118 -5.79 7.99 5.19
CA VAL A 118 -5.67 6.88 4.22
C VAL A 118 -4.98 5.70 4.87
N SER A 119 -5.59 4.52 4.72
CA SER A 119 -5.04 3.25 5.17
C SER A 119 -5.00 2.25 4.01
N SER A 120 -3.96 1.43 3.98
CA SER A 120 -3.82 0.30 3.05
C SER A 120 -3.94 -1.01 3.82
N LEU A 121 -4.69 -1.95 3.29
CA LEU A 121 -4.88 -3.27 3.90
C LEU A 121 -3.65 -4.15 3.67
N LYS A 122 -2.94 -4.46 4.72
CA LYS A 122 -1.77 -5.34 4.69
C LYS A 122 -2.19 -6.74 4.22
N GLY A 123 -1.49 -7.24 3.22
CA GLY A 123 -1.78 -8.54 2.61
C GLY A 123 -3.02 -8.56 1.73
N GLY A 124 -3.76 -7.48 1.64
CA GLY A 124 -4.89 -7.28 0.75
C GLY A 124 -6.03 -8.29 0.91
N PHE A 125 -6.74 -8.53 -0.18
CA PHE A 125 -7.83 -9.50 -0.22
C PHE A 125 -7.40 -10.92 0.20
N ASN A 126 -6.17 -11.33 -0.13
CA ASN A 126 -5.64 -12.63 0.28
C ASN A 126 -5.62 -12.77 1.81
N ALA A 127 -5.14 -11.77 2.53
CA ALA A 127 -5.13 -11.78 3.99
C ALA A 127 -6.55 -11.74 4.57
N TRP A 128 -7.45 -10.99 3.97
CA TRP A 128 -8.86 -10.91 4.37
C TRP A 128 -9.55 -12.27 4.26
N ALA A 129 -9.38 -12.94 3.12
CA ALA A 129 -9.96 -14.27 2.89
C ALA A 129 -9.36 -15.34 3.81
N LYS A 130 -8.05 -15.29 4.05
CA LYS A 130 -7.34 -16.20 4.95
C LYS A 130 -7.78 -16.04 6.40
N ALA A 131 -8.21 -14.86 6.80
CA ALA A 131 -8.76 -14.58 8.13
C ALA A 131 -10.23 -14.99 8.29
N ASP A 132 -10.84 -15.63 7.28
CA ASP A 132 -12.24 -16.06 7.25
C ASP A 132 -13.24 -14.92 7.49
N LEU A 133 -12.89 -13.71 7.07
CA LEU A 133 -13.75 -12.54 7.16
C LEU A 133 -14.81 -12.55 6.04
N PRO A 134 -15.96 -11.85 6.23
CA PRO A 134 -17.04 -11.87 5.25
C PRO A 134 -16.61 -11.36 3.87
N ILE A 135 -17.01 -12.09 2.83
CA ILE A 135 -16.72 -11.79 1.42
C ILE A 135 -18.04 -11.76 0.66
N LYS A 136 -18.20 -10.76 -0.20
CA LYS A 136 -19.25 -10.71 -1.22
C LYS A 136 -18.76 -11.38 -2.51
N ARG A 137 -19.71 -11.92 -3.29
CA ARG A 137 -19.45 -12.49 -4.63
C ARG A 137 -20.51 -12.04 -5.62
#